data_93cf8d105398eb97fcc8c9d6e1fac738
#
_entry.id   93cf8d105398eb97fcc8c9d6e1fac738
#
_cell.length_a   1.000
_cell.length_b   1.000
_cell.length_c   1.000
_cell.angle_alpha   90.00
_cell.angle_beta   90.00
_cell.angle_gamma   90.00
#
_symmetry.space_group_name_H-M   'P 1'
#
loop_
_entity.id
_entity.type
_entity.pdbx_description
1 polymer ?
#
loop_
_entity_poly.entity_id
_entity_poly.type
_entity_poly.pdbx_seq_one_letter_code
_entity_poly.pdbx_strand_id
1 'polypeptide(L)'
;AGAAGERRTGQLLETVASRGPDVLHDLRVPLVDYPVNIDHAVVSGRRVFLIDSKLWRPGLYWALGGATRRGLRPTGRLASRNMHMARDKIAAYLRRRGLPARVQTPIVAVWSSRPDRPVRLAVAGTGLRVRRAGALTRILPRRPADPAITQALARLLYP
;
A
#
# COMPACT_ATOMS: atom_id res chain seq x y z
N ALA A 1 14.67 9.15 1.74
CA ALA A 1 14.20 8.43 0.52
C ALA A 1 12.72 8.02 0.64
N GLY A 2 12.22 7.63 1.82
CA GLY A 2 10.81 7.26 2.04
C GLY A 2 9.84 8.37 1.70
N ALA A 3 9.95 9.51 2.36
CA ALA A 3 9.03 10.65 2.23
C ALA A 3 8.79 11.14 0.78
N ALA A 4 9.76 11.00 -0.14
CA ALA A 4 9.56 11.41 -1.52
C ALA A 4 8.66 10.42 -2.29
N GLY A 5 8.77 9.13 -2.04
CA GLY A 5 7.88 8.11 -2.59
C GLY A 5 6.45 8.28 -2.08
N GLU A 6 6.31 8.47 -0.78
CA GLU A 6 5.03 8.69 -0.11
C GLU A 6 4.30 9.92 -0.67
N ARG A 7 4.99 11.07 -0.77
CA ARG A 7 4.41 12.29 -1.37
C ARG A 7 3.93 12.08 -2.81
N ARG A 8 4.74 11.40 -3.63
CA ARG A 8 4.34 11.10 -5.03
C ARG A 8 3.13 10.20 -5.10
N THR A 9 3.08 9.18 -4.23
CA THR A 9 1.92 8.29 -4.15
C THR A 9 0.69 9.05 -3.66
N GLY A 10 0.84 9.90 -2.64
CA GLY A 10 -0.25 10.76 -2.16
C GLY A 10 -0.85 11.61 -3.27
N GLN A 11 -0.01 12.33 -4.03
CA GLN A 11 -0.46 13.15 -5.16
C GLN A 11 -1.18 12.32 -6.24
N LEU A 12 -0.68 11.11 -6.54
CA LEU A 12 -1.33 10.22 -7.48
C LEU A 12 -2.71 9.77 -6.96
N LEU A 13 -2.81 9.46 -5.68
CA LEU A 13 -4.04 8.99 -5.05
C LEU A 13 -5.12 10.10 -4.96
N GLU A 14 -4.75 11.38 -4.98
CA GLU A 14 -5.72 12.48 -5.11
C GLU A 14 -6.53 12.34 -6.41
N THR A 15 -5.92 11.88 -7.49
CA THR A 15 -6.65 11.63 -8.74
C THR A 15 -7.59 10.44 -8.63
N VAL A 16 -7.30 9.47 -7.76
CA VAL A 16 -8.19 8.34 -7.44
C VAL A 16 -9.36 8.83 -6.58
N ALA A 17 -9.07 9.64 -5.55
CA ALA A 17 -10.08 10.21 -4.67
C ALA A 17 -11.11 11.05 -5.42
N SER A 18 -10.71 11.81 -6.43
CA SER A 18 -11.62 12.61 -7.27
C SER A 18 -12.64 11.77 -8.04
N ARG A 19 -12.50 10.45 -8.04
CA ARG A 19 -13.35 9.51 -8.83
C ARG A 19 -14.26 8.64 -7.96
N GLY A 20 -14.37 8.92 -6.67
CA GLY A 20 -15.28 8.26 -5.74
C GLY A 20 -14.66 7.63 -4.50
N PRO A 21 -13.51 6.93 -4.58
CA PRO A 21 -12.84 6.39 -3.39
C PRO A 21 -12.43 7.45 -2.40
N ASP A 22 -12.35 7.06 -1.12
CA ASP A 22 -11.69 7.87 -0.09
C ASP A 22 -10.24 7.43 0.09
N VAL A 23 -9.35 8.38 0.29
CA VAL A 23 -7.93 8.17 0.52
C VAL A 23 -7.55 8.69 1.90
N LEU A 24 -6.84 7.89 2.65
CA LEU A 24 -6.32 8.20 3.98
C LEU A 24 -4.81 8.03 3.96
N HIS A 25 -4.09 8.91 4.64
CA HIS A 25 -2.63 8.90 4.71
C HIS A 25 -2.17 8.71 6.16
N ASP A 26 -1.01 8.10 6.34
CA ASP A 26 -0.36 7.96 7.64
C ASP A 26 -1.21 7.25 8.72
N LEU A 27 -1.70 6.04 8.39
CA LEU A 27 -2.45 5.26 9.37
C LEU A 27 -1.49 4.56 10.33
N ARG A 28 -1.75 4.71 11.63
CA ARG A 28 -1.05 3.99 12.68
C ARG A 28 -1.85 2.79 13.12
N VAL A 29 -1.34 1.62 12.83
CA VAL A 29 -1.94 0.35 13.27
C VAL A 29 -1.28 -0.07 14.58
N PRO A 30 -2.00 -0.10 15.70
CA PRO A 30 -1.44 -0.53 16.96
C PRO A 30 -1.18 -2.05 16.93
N LEU A 31 0.07 -2.44 17.11
CA LEU A 31 0.47 -3.80 17.38
C LEU A 31 0.95 -3.92 18.83
N VAL A 32 0.99 -5.15 19.36
CA VAL A 32 1.36 -5.41 20.76
C VAL A 32 2.76 -4.87 21.08
N ASP A 33 3.71 -5.09 20.19
CA ASP A 33 5.12 -4.77 20.43
C ASP A 33 5.54 -3.43 19.81
N TYR A 34 4.92 -3.02 18.72
CA TYR A 34 5.26 -1.76 18.02
C TYR A 34 4.15 -1.35 17.04
N PRO A 35 3.96 -0.05 16.82
CA PRO A 35 3.03 0.42 15.79
C PRO A 35 3.59 0.16 14.40
N VAL A 36 2.72 -0.25 13.48
CA VAL A 36 3.02 -0.28 12.05
C VAL A 36 2.36 0.92 11.41
N ASN A 37 3.12 1.71 10.68
CA ASN A 37 2.59 2.80 9.88
C ASN A 37 2.28 2.28 8.48
N ILE A 38 1.10 2.63 8.00
CA ILE A 38 0.68 2.42 6.61
C ILE A 38 0.66 3.77 5.92
N ASP A 39 1.43 3.91 4.86
CA ASP A 39 1.58 5.20 4.16
C ASP A 39 0.24 5.70 3.64
N HIS A 40 -0.54 4.81 3.01
CA HIS A 40 -1.85 5.16 2.45
C HIS A 40 -2.84 4.01 2.57
N ALA A 41 -4.11 4.36 2.74
CA ALA A 41 -5.23 3.45 2.59
C ALA A 41 -6.26 4.03 1.62
N VAL A 42 -6.83 3.19 0.77
CA VAL A 42 -7.90 3.57 -0.16
C VAL A 42 -9.13 2.74 0.15
N VAL A 43 -10.25 3.42 0.34
CA VAL A 43 -11.56 2.79 0.52
C VAL A 43 -12.37 2.98 -0.75
N SER A 44 -12.72 1.89 -1.42
CA SER A 44 -13.54 1.89 -2.62
C SER A 44 -14.70 0.90 -2.44
N GLY A 45 -15.92 1.41 -2.29
CA GLY A 45 -17.04 0.63 -1.77
C GLY A 45 -16.69 0.07 -0.39
N ARG A 46 -16.75 -1.24 -0.23
CA ARG A 46 -16.36 -1.97 1.00
C ARG A 46 -14.96 -2.58 0.94
N ARG A 47 -14.19 -2.28 -0.11
CA ARG A 47 -12.81 -2.77 -0.24
C ARG A 47 -11.84 -1.76 0.33
N VAL A 48 -10.89 -2.26 1.09
CA VAL A 48 -9.81 -1.46 1.68
C VAL A 48 -8.49 -1.92 1.09
N PHE A 49 -7.73 -1.00 0.52
CA PHE A 49 -6.41 -1.22 -0.07
C PHE A 49 -5.36 -0.52 0.78
N LEU A 50 -4.41 -1.29 1.29
CA LEU A 50 -3.28 -0.76 2.04
C LEU A 50 -2.10 -0.64 1.08
N ILE A 51 -1.46 0.53 1.07
CA ILE A 51 -0.41 0.86 0.11
C ILE A 51 0.82 1.35 0.86
N ASP A 52 1.94 0.71 0.61
CA ASP A 52 3.26 1.10 1.07
C ASP A 52 4.06 1.64 -0.12
N SER A 53 4.71 2.78 0.06
CA SER A 53 5.40 3.50 -1.01
C SER A 53 6.90 3.26 -0.94
N LYS A 54 7.48 2.87 -2.05
CA LYS A 54 8.92 2.62 -2.15
C LYS A 54 9.55 3.41 -3.28
N LEU A 55 10.68 4.02 -2.99
CA LEU A 55 11.52 4.70 -3.99
C LEU A 55 12.74 3.84 -4.28
N TRP A 56 12.75 3.19 -5.43
CA TRP A 56 13.83 2.26 -5.83
C TRP A 56 14.73 2.85 -6.90
N ARG A 57 15.98 2.41 -6.89
CA ARG A 57 16.91 2.73 -7.98
C ARG A 57 16.44 2.07 -9.29
N PRO A 58 16.72 2.69 -10.47
CA PRO A 58 16.37 2.07 -11.75
C PRO A 58 16.95 0.67 -11.90
N GLY A 59 16.27 -0.18 -12.64
CA GLY A 59 16.72 -1.53 -12.96
C GLY A 59 15.61 -2.57 -12.93
N LEU A 60 15.98 -3.81 -13.25
CA LEU A 60 15.09 -4.95 -13.17
C LEU A 60 15.13 -5.55 -11.77
N TYR A 61 13.99 -5.54 -11.10
CA TYR A 61 13.78 -6.23 -9.84
C TYR A 61 12.98 -7.50 -10.07
N TRP A 62 13.46 -8.58 -9.49
CA TRP A 62 12.77 -9.86 -9.59
C TRP A 62 12.81 -10.61 -8.26
N ALA A 63 11.81 -11.42 -8.04
CA ALA A 63 11.72 -12.36 -6.93
C ALA A 63 10.81 -13.50 -7.33
N LEU A 64 11.21 -14.69 -6.93
CA LEU A 64 10.39 -15.89 -7.01
C LEU A 64 10.26 -16.43 -5.58
N GLY A 65 9.31 -15.85 -4.81
CA GLY A 65 9.29 -16.02 -3.35
C GLY A 65 10.47 -15.27 -2.69
N GLY A 66 10.63 -15.38 -1.39
CA GLY A 66 11.81 -14.98 -0.63
C GLY A 66 12.39 -13.59 -0.90
N ALA A 67 13.68 -13.53 -1.16
CA ALA A 67 14.43 -12.27 -1.30
C ALA A 67 14.29 -11.64 -2.69
N THR A 68 14.17 -10.31 -2.71
CA THR A 68 14.15 -9.52 -3.94
C THR A 68 15.58 -9.26 -4.43
N ARG A 69 15.78 -9.29 -5.74
CA ARG A 69 17.05 -8.99 -6.41
C ARG A 69 16.88 -7.87 -7.41
N ARG A 70 17.95 -7.09 -7.60
CA ARG A 70 18.08 -6.13 -8.70
C ARG A 70 19.19 -6.61 -9.64
N GLY A 71 18.83 -7.08 -10.81
CA GLY A 71 19.75 -7.87 -11.62
C GLY A 71 20.27 -9.08 -10.84
N LEU A 72 21.54 -9.21 -10.66
CA LEU A 72 22.16 -10.30 -9.85
C LEU A 72 22.36 -9.93 -8.38
N ARG A 73 22.16 -8.67 -7.99
CA ARG A 73 22.43 -8.18 -6.63
C ARG A 73 21.22 -8.38 -5.72
N PRO A 74 21.37 -9.02 -4.55
CA PRO A 74 20.34 -9.05 -3.54
C PRO A 74 20.00 -7.63 -3.06
N THR A 75 18.72 -7.36 -2.84
CA THR A 75 18.22 -6.06 -2.33
C THR A 75 17.51 -6.18 -0.98
N GLY A 76 17.57 -7.36 -0.37
CA GLY A 76 16.89 -7.64 0.88
C GLY A 76 15.46 -8.18 0.66
N ARG A 77 14.78 -8.40 1.77
CA ARG A 77 13.37 -8.84 1.75
C ARG A 77 12.46 -7.62 1.79
N LEU A 78 11.36 -7.68 1.05
CA LEU A 78 10.24 -6.77 1.27
C LEU A 78 9.73 -6.97 2.71
N ALA A 79 9.32 -5.88 3.37
CA ALA A 79 8.72 -5.92 4.70
C ALA A 79 7.30 -6.53 4.68
N SER A 80 7.17 -7.69 4.04
CA SER A 80 5.90 -8.36 3.80
C SER A 80 5.18 -8.72 5.09
N ARG A 81 5.93 -9.19 6.09
CA ARG A 81 5.36 -9.59 7.38
C ARG A 81 4.60 -8.45 8.05
N ASN A 82 5.18 -7.26 8.10
CA ASN A 82 4.55 -6.09 8.72
C ASN A 82 3.28 -5.67 7.98
N MET A 83 3.31 -5.71 6.65
CA MET A 83 2.14 -5.40 5.82
C MET A 83 1.01 -6.41 6.00
N HIS A 84 1.32 -7.71 6.09
CA HIS A 84 0.32 -8.74 6.37
C HIS A 84 -0.26 -8.61 7.79
N MET A 85 0.59 -8.34 8.78
CA MET A 85 0.13 -8.10 10.15
C MET A 85 -0.78 -6.88 10.23
N ALA A 86 -0.42 -5.79 9.56
CA ALA A 86 -1.25 -4.59 9.49
C ALA A 86 -2.61 -4.88 8.82
N ARG A 87 -2.62 -5.61 7.71
CA ARG A 87 -3.86 -6.04 7.04
C ARG A 87 -4.76 -6.83 8.00
N ASP A 88 -4.22 -7.83 8.67
CA ASP A 88 -4.99 -8.70 9.55
C ASP A 88 -5.54 -7.93 10.76
N LYS A 89 -4.77 -7.00 11.31
CA LYS A 89 -5.22 -6.13 12.40
C LYS A 89 -6.32 -5.15 11.97
N ILE A 90 -6.18 -4.54 10.80
CA ILE A 90 -7.22 -3.66 10.25
C ILE A 90 -8.49 -4.45 9.96
N ALA A 91 -8.39 -5.63 9.37
CA ALA A 91 -9.53 -6.50 9.13
C ALA A 91 -10.25 -6.87 10.44
N ALA A 92 -9.51 -7.24 11.47
CA ALA A 92 -10.07 -7.54 12.79
C ALA A 92 -10.69 -6.31 13.45
N TYR A 93 -10.05 -5.14 13.33
CA TYR A 93 -10.55 -3.87 13.84
C TYR A 93 -11.91 -3.50 13.23
N LEU A 94 -12.05 -3.61 11.91
CA LEU A 94 -13.30 -3.31 11.21
C LEU A 94 -14.38 -4.33 11.54
N ARG A 95 -14.04 -5.61 11.60
CA ARG A 95 -14.97 -6.69 11.97
C ARG A 95 -15.53 -6.50 13.38
N ARG A 96 -14.69 -6.14 14.36
CA ARG A 96 -15.15 -5.86 15.74
C ARG A 96 -16.14 -4.70 15.82
N ARG A 97 -16.16 -3.82 14.83
CA ARG A 97 -17.13 -2.72 14.70
C ARG A 97 -18.36 -3.09 13.89
N GLY A 98 -18.50 -4.34 13.50
CA GLY A 98 -19.62 -4.80 12.68
C GLY A 98 -19.59 -4.26 11.25
N LEU A 99 -18.45 -3.82 10.76
CA LEU A 99 -18.29 -3.26 9.41
C LEU A 99 -17.87 -4.36 8.42
N PRO A 100 -18.67 -4.63 7.37
CA PRO A 100 -18.41 -5.67 6.40
C PRO A 100 -17.37 -5.23 5.35
N ALA A 101 -16.16 -4.95 5.80
CA ALA A 101 -15.06 -4.53 4.94
C ALA A 101 -14.24 -5.72 4.43
N ARG A 102 -13.73 -5.58 3.20
CA ARG A 102 -12.81 -6.53 2.58
C ARG A 102 -11.43 -5.88 2.46
N VAL A 103 -10.54 -6.20 3.39
CA VAL A 103 -9.17 -5.71 3.35
C VAL A 103 -8.37 -6.58 2.38
N GLN A 104 -7.90 -5.96 1.31
CA GLN A 104 -7.24 -6.63 0.18
C GLN A 104 -5.79 -6.99 0.51
N THR A 105 -5.18 -7.82 -0.33
CA THR A 105 -3.73 -8.05 -0.31
C THR A 105 -3.00 -6.72 -0.43
N PRO A 106 -2.06 -6.40 0.48
CA PRO A 106 -1.38 -5.11 0.46
C PRO A 106 -0.59 -4.86 -0.82
N ILE A 107 -0.49 -3.61 -1.21
CA ILE A 107 0.19 -3.15 -2.41
C ILE A 107 1.48 -2.44 -2.01
N VAL A 108 2.58 -2.80 -2.67
CA VAL A 108 3.82 -2.02 -2.65
C VAL A 108 3.88 -1.21 -3.94
N ALA A 109 3.77 0.11 -3.80
CA ALA A 109 3.83 1.06 -4.91
C ALA A 109 5.26 1.53 -5.13
N VAL A 110 5.85 1.13 -6.24
CA VAL A 110 7.26 1.38 -6.53
C VAL A 110 7.42 2.55 -7.49
N TRP A 111 8.18 3.56 -7.06
CA TRP A 111 8.67 4.66 -7.87
C TRP A 111 10.13 4.45 -8.25
N SER A 112 10.52 4.92 -9.43
CA SER A 112 11.94 5.07 -9.74
C SER A 112 12.51 6.31 -9.05
N SER A 113 13.69 6.17 -8.46
CA SER A 113 14.46 7.32 -7.94
C SER A 113 14.98 8.24 -9.04
N ARG A 114 14.94 7.78 -10.29
CA ARG A 114 15.27 8.56 -11.49
C ARG A 114 14.09 8.52 -12.45
N PRO A 115 13.38 9.62 -12.69
CA PRO A 115 12.20 9.65 -13.55
C PRO A 115 12.47 9.24 -15.00
N ASP A 116 13.68 9.51 -15.50
CA ASP A 116 14.15 9.17 -16.85
C ASP A 116 14.47 7.68 -17.04
N ARG A 117 14.61 6.94 -15.94
CA ARG A 117 14.99 5.50 -15.96
C ARG A 117 13.98 4.67 -15.20
N PRO A 118 13.32 3.71 -15.85
CA PRO A 118 12.26 2.95 -15.21
C PRO A 118 12.78 1.89 -14.24
N VAL A 119 11.95 1.57 -13.25
CA VAL A 119 11.98 0.31 -12.53
C VAL A 119 11.15 -0.70 -13.30
N ARG A 120 11.71 -1.87 -13.58
CA ARG A 120 11.03 -3.03 -14.16
C ARG A 120 10.81 -4.06 -13.06
N LEU A 121 9.63 -4.67 -13.02
CA LEU A 121 9.23 -5.57 -11.96
C LEU A 121 8.86 -6.94 -12.52
N ALA A 122 9.50 -7.98 -12.01
CA ALA A 122 9.16 -9.39 -12.22
C ALA A 122 9.11 -10.07 -10.85
N VAL A 123 8.21 -9.61 -9.98
CA VAL A 123 8.11 -10.02 -8.58
C VAL A 123 6.86 -10.86 -8.39
N ALA A 124 7.06 -12.09 -7.93
CA ALA A 124 6.00 -13.04 -7.63
C ALA A 124 6.28 -13.79 -6.32
N GLY A 125 5.25 -14.39 -5.72
CA GLY A 125 5.37 -15.26 -4.56
C GLY A 125 5.79 -14.56 -3.26
N THR A 126 5.68 -13.24 -3.17
CA THR A 126 6.00 -12.47 -1.97
C THR A 126 4.83 -12.30 -1.01
N GLY A 127 3.63 -12.70 -1.42
CA GLY A 127 2.38 -12.44 -0.69
C GLY A 127 1.89 -10.99 -0.78
N LEU A 128 2.63 -10.11 -1.45
CA LEU A 128 2.27 -8.72 -1.69
C LEU A 128 2.04 -8.47 -3.19
N ARG A 129 1.25 -7.46 -3.49
CA ARG A 129 1.09 -6.96 -4.86
C ARG A 129 2.12 -5.86 -5.13
N VAL A 130 3.25 -6.21 -5.67
CA VAL A 130 4.30 -5.25 -6.02
C VAL A 130 4.00 -4.68 -7.41
N ARG A 131 3.81 -3.37 -7.50
CA ARG A 131 3.42 -2.69 -8.74
C ARG A 131 4.20 -1.38 -8.90
N ARG A 132 4.44 -0.97 -10.13
CA ARG A 132 4.87 0.41 -10.39
C ARG A 132 3.75 1.35 -9.95
N ALA A 133 4.08 2.43 -9.27
CA ALA A 133 3.10 3.32 -8.65
C ALA A 133 2.09 3.89 -9.67
N GLY A 134 2.52 4.19 -10.89
CA GLY A 134 1.61 4.63 -11.96
C GLY A 134 0.50 3.64 -12.33
N ALA A 135 0.63 2.36 -11.96
CA ALA A 135 -0.43 1.38 -12.19
C ALA A 135 -1.62 1.52 -11.21
N LEU A 136 -1.45 2.23 -10.09
CA LEU A 136 -2.51 2.39 -9.08
C LEU A 136 -3.79 2.96 -9.65
N THR A 137 -3.70 3.92 -10.55
CA THR A 137 -4.88 4.56 -11.19
C THR A 137 -5.71 3.59 -12.02
N ARG A 138 -5.13 2.47 -12.46
CA ARG A 138 -5.81 1.43 -13.23
C ARG A 138 -6.30 0.28 -12.39
N ILE A 139 -5.56 -0.09 -11.34
CA ILE A 139 -5.88 -1.27 -10.53
C ILE A 139 -6.82 -0.97 -9.36
N LEU A 140 -6.89 0.30 -8.92
CA LEU A 140 -7.81 0.69 -7.85
C LEU A 140 -9.22 0.91 -8.42
N PRO A 141 -10.26 0.28 -7.84
CA PRO A 141 -11.63 0.50 -8.25
C PRO A 141 -12.08 1.94 -7.99
N ARG A 142 -13.07 2.42 -8.75
CA ARG A 142 -13.57 3.81 -8.71
C ARG A 142 -14.96 3.89 -8.08
N ARG A 143 -15.22 3.11 -7.05
CA ARG A 143 -16.51 3.13 -6.35
C ARG A 143 -16.49 4.14 -5.22
N PRO A 144 -17.59 4.85 -4.99
CA PRO A 144 -17.76 5.66 -3.78
C PRO A 144 -17.48 4.82 -2.54
N ALA A 145 -16.70 5.36 -1.61
CA ALA A 145 -16.35 4.68 -0.38
C ALA A 145 -17.57 4.47 0.52
N ASP A 146 -17.60 3.37 1.24
CA ASP A 146 -18.52 3.22 2.38
C ASP A 146 -18.07 4.18 3.50
N PRO A 147 -18.87 5.21 3.84
CA PRO A 147 -18.44 6.25 4.78
C PRO A 147 -18.20 5.72 6.18
N ALA A 148 -18.87 4.67 6.61
CA ALA A 148 -18.66 4.06 7.92
C ALA A 148 -17.28 3.42 8.02
N ILE A 149 -16.79 2.80 6.94
CA ILE A 149 -15.44 2.22 6.88
C ILE A 149 -14.39 3.32 6.91
N THR A 150 -14.57 4.38 6.10
CA THR A 150 -13.66 5.52 6.09
C THR A 150 -13.58 6.19 7.46
N GLN A 151 -14.71 6.43 8.13
CA GLN A 151 -14.74 7.01 9.46
C GLN A 151 -14.04 6.14 10.50
N ALA A 152 -14.22 4.82 10.44
CA ALA A 152 -13.54 3.91 11.34
C ALA A 152 -12.01 3.95 11.15
N LEU A 153 -11.55 3.96 9.89
CA LEU A 153 -10.12 4.06 9.58
C LEU A 153 -9.53 5.43 9.92
N ALA A 154 -10.30 6.51 9.79
CA ALA A 154 -9.85 7.85 10.14
C ALA A 154 -9.45 7.98 11.63
N ARG A 155 -9.98 7.15 12.50
CA ARG A 155 -9.56 7.07 13.92
C ARG A 155 -8.17 6.49 14.12
N LEU A 156 -7.59 5.89 13.10
CA LEU A 156 -6.23 5.34 13.09
C LEU A 156 -5.20 6.30 12.48
N LEU A 157 -5.63 7.50 12.05
CA LEU A 157 -4.71 8.48 11.53
C LEU A 157 -3.74 8.94 12.61
N TYR A 158 -2.51 9.20 12.20
CA TYR A 158 -1.51 9.79 13.09
C TYR A 158 -1.98 11.21 13.48
N PRO A 159 -1.96 11.56 14.78
CA PRO A 159 -2.35 12.91 15.22
C PRO A 159 -1.37 13.97 14.76
#